data_3e8e53bc732df0ffb020b9f0e54afbaa
#
_entry.id   3e8e53bc732df0ffb020b9f0e54afbaa
#
_cell.length_a   1.000
_cell.length_b   1.000
_cell.length_c   1.000
_cell.angle_alpha   90.00
_cell.angle_beta   90.00
_cell.angle_gamma   90.00
#
_symmetry.space_group_name_H-M   'P 1'
#
loop_
_entity.id
_entity.type
_entity.pdbx_description
1 polymer ?
#
loop_
_entity_poly.entity_id
_entity_poly.type
_entity_poly.pdbx_seq_one_letter_code
_entity_poly.pdbx_strand_id
1 'polypeptide(L)'
;MTDLQQAFERHLERSRFFATQDKVVVAVSTGVDSMVLLDLLQHLPSKERPQIIVAHMNHELRKQSQLEERFIRQYCKQNDLKLAVTHWPQNLHPQTGVENAARQARYQFFREVMKDNQARILLTAHHQNDLAETMLMKMTRGGQLSQLVGIRDRRPLASGTLIRPLLPFSKQQLKKYALQHHLKWYEDKTNKDLNIQRNRFRHAIIPMLEEENPQLLSHLESYHQQLTDLLAWRDQAVADQLAACVDQQGRMILARLAKNKEIIRKEILRQWFNQQGIYDIKDQQLDELLEALENEQKPQQIIELPHRYILEKSYATCALKKLDNPLKNLQKPQDHVIKLEQWYQVDSIKLMAVSAEKSFFKDEEQVVSQWLASDQFPLGLRKWRQKDRIRLKNGHHQLVKRVLIDQKVPQKQRDQQMVLVDAHDEVVWIVNRKWSWFERPTDYQQTWHPCFIGIKNKEKKVNE
;
A
#
# COMPACT_ATOMS: atom_id res chain seq x y z
N MET A 1 4.82 17.32 44.25
CA MET A 1 5.04 16.67 42.93
C MET A 1 6.46 16.94 42.47
N THR A 2 7.12 15.96 41.88
CA THR A 2 8.44 16.18 41.28
C THR A 2 8.29 17.03 40.03
N ASP A 3 9.33 17.71 39.61
CA ASP A 3 9.37 18.54 38.40
C ASP A 3 8.99 17.70 37.15
N LEU A 4 9.42 16.41 37.10
CA LEU A 4 9.07 15.50 36.00
C LEU A 4 7.58 15.16 35.94
N GLN A 5 6.91 14.89 37.05
CA GLN A 5 5.49 14.59 37.09
C GLN A 5 4.65 15.74 36.52
N GLN A 6 4.92 16.96 36.94
CA GLN A 6 4.21 18.14 36.42
C GLN A 6 4.51 18.41 34.95
N ALA A 7 5.77 18.20 34.52
CA ALA A 7 6.13 18.34 33.12
C ALA A 7 5.44 17.28 32.24
N PHE A 8 5.32 16.05 32.73
CA PHE A 8 4.63 14.96 32.06
C PHE A 8 3.12 15.24 31.93
N GLU A 9 2.47 15.69 32.99
CA GLU A 9 1.05 16.08 32.98
C GLU A 9 0.78 17.17 31.93
N ARG A 10 1.56 18.27 31.97
CA ARG A 10 1.47 19.35 30.96
C ARG A 10 1.70 18.87 29.54
N HIS A 11 2.62 17.90 29.35
CA HIS A 11 2.87 17.32 28.04
C HIS A 11 1.66 16.51 27.55
N LEU A 12 1.04 15.71 28.41
CA LEU A 12 -0.17 14.94 28.07
C LEU A 12 -1.35 15.85 27.71
N GLU A 13 -1.59 16.90 28.48
CA GLU A 13 -2.65 17.89 28.23
C GLU A 13 -2.50 18.53 26.84
N ARG A 14 -1.30 18.96 26.48
CA ARG A 14 -1.00 19.57 25.17
C ARG A 14 -1.14 18.57 24.03
N SER A 15 -0.67 17.36 24.22
CA SER A 15 -0.59 16.34 23.16
C SER A 15 -1.92 15.62 22.95
N ARG A 16 -2.82 15.63 23.95
CA ARG A 16 -4.12 14.94 23.91
C ARG A 16 -4.00 13.51 23.39
N PHE A 17 -3.10 12.74 23.99
CA PHE A 17 -2.80 11.38 23.53
C PHE A 17 -3.94 10.40 23.76
N PHE A 18 -4.67 10.58 24.86
CA PHE A 18 -5.79 9.73 25.30
C PHE A 18 -6.73 10.51 26.23
N ALA A 19 -7.93 9.96 26.42
CA ALA A 19 -8.91 10.45 27.37
C ALA A 19 -9.03 9.52 28.60
N THR A 20 -9.68 9.97 29.66
CA THR A 20 -9.86 9.20 30.92
C THR A 20 -10.54 7.85 30.71
N GLN A 21 -11.52 7.77 29.78
CA GLN A 21 -12.26 6.54 29.47
C GLN A 21 -11.49 5.58 28.56
N ASP A 22 -10.34 5.99 28.02
CA ASP A 22 -9.58 5.15 27.11
C ASP A 22 -8.89 4.01 27.88
N LYS A 23 -8.85 2.83 27.26
CA LYS A 23 -8.03 1.72 27.68
C LYS A 23 -6.69 1.81 26.98
N VAL A 24 -5.62 1.86 27.75
CA VAL A 24 -4.25 1.92 27.23
C VAL A 24 -3.47 0.67 27.60
N VAL A 25 -2.78 0.09 26.64
CA VAL A 25 -1.81 -0.98 26.89
C VAL A 25 -0.45 -0.33 27.13
N VAL A 26 0.19 -0.60 28.26
CA VAL A 26 1.53 -0.10 28.58
C VAL A 26 2.53 -1.25 28.44
N ALA A 27 3.47 -1.10 27.50
CA ALA A 27 4.55 -2.07 27.30
C ALA A 27 5.60 -1.92 28.40
N VAL A 28 5.72 -2.91 29.28
CA VAL A 28 6.63 -2.88 30.43
C VAL A 28 7.68 -3.97 30.29
N SER A 29 8.95 -3.55 30.17
CA SER A 29 10.12 -4.44 30.15
C SER A 29 10.77 -4.62 31.51
N THR A 30 10.21 -4.03 32.58
CA THR A 30 10.79 -3.90 33.94
C THR A 30 12.06 -3.05 34.02
N GLY A 31 12.55 -2.51 32.94
CA GLY A 31 13.61 -1.50 32.93
C GLY A 31 13.13 -0.14 33.48
N VAL A 32 14.06 0.70 33.89
CA VAL A 32 13.76 1.99 34.56
C VAL A 32 12.76 2.83 33.79
N ASP A 33 12.90 2.96 32.45
CA ASP A 33 12.05 3.83 31.62
C ASP A 33 10.60 3.35 31.61
N SER A 34 10.39 2.05 31.49
CA SER A 34 9.05 1.46 31.48
C SER A 34 8.38 1.49 32.85
N MET A 35 9.17 1.37 33.93
CA MET A 35 8.65 1.50 35.29
C MET A 35 8.30 2.96 35.61
N VAL A 36 9.11 3.92 35.17
CA VAL A 36 8.80 5.36 35.28
C VAL A 36 7.54 5.71 34.51
N LEU A 37 7.39 5.23 33.28
CA LEU A 37 6.16 5.46 32.49
C LEU A 37 4.93 4.95 33.24
N LEU A 38 5.01 3.72 33.75
CA LEU A 38 3.90 3.09 34.47
C LEU A 38 3.55 3.87 35.76
N ASP A 39 4.55 4.30 36.52
CA ASP A 39 4.36 5.07 37.72
C ASP A 39 3.77 6.46 37.45
N LEU A 40 4.31 7.21 36.49
CA LEU A 40 3.78 8.51 36.08
C LEU A 40 2.30 8.42 35.68
N LEU A 41 1.91 7.38 34.94
CA LEU A 41 0.52 7.18 34.51
C LEU A 41 -0.40 6.88 35.72
N GLN A 42 0.07 6.13 36.71
CA GLN A 42 -0.69 5.82 37.92
C GLN A 42 -0.90 7.05 38.80
N HIS A 43 0.05 7.98 38.80
CA HIS A 43 -0.02 9.22 39.60
C HIS A 43 -0.72 10.38 38.88
N LEU A 44 -1.28 10.16 37.66
CA LEU A 44 -2.12 11.16 37.00
C LEU A 44 -3.38 11.45 37.86
N PRO A 45 -3.88 12.69 37.85
CA PRO A 45 -5.19 13.03 38.42
C PRO A 45 -6.27 12.08 37.93
N SER A 46 -7.21 11.70 38.81
CA SER A 46 -8.26 10.72 38.47
C SER A 46 -9.07 11.07 37.22
N LYS A 47 -9.19 12.38 36.91
CA LYS A 47 -9.89 12.89 35.74
C LYS A 47 -9.10 12.71 34.42
N GLU A 48 -7.83 12.37 34.48
CA GLU A 48 -6.92 12.28 33.34
C GLU A 48 -6.32 10.87 33.21
N ARG A 49 -6.49 10.04 34.22
CA ARG A 49 -5.92 8.69 34.28
C ARG A 49 -6.72 7.73 33.41
N PRO A 50 -6.11 7.14 32.37
CA PRO A 50 -6.77 6.10 31.56
C PRO A 50 -6.84 4.77 32.31
N GLN A 51 -7.61 3.82 31.76
CA GLN A 51 -7.58 2.43 32.23
C GLN A 51 -6.30 1.74 31.74
N ILE A 52 -5.42 1.40 32.69
CA ILE A 52 -4.10 0.84 32.39
C ILE A 52 -4.14 -0.68 32.31
N ILE A 53 -3.59 -1.24 31.23
CA ILE A 53 -3.35 -2.67 31.05
C ILE A 53 -1.85 -2.84 30.82
N VAL A 54 -1.18 -3.51 31.72
CA VAL A 54 0.26 -3.78 31.59
C VAL A 54 0.49 -4.97 30.69
N ALA A 55 1.37 -4.83 29.69
CA ALA A 55 1.80 -5.92 28.81
C ALA A 55 3.29 -6.19 28.97
N HIS A 56 3.63 -7.39 29.42
CA HIS A 56 5.01 -7.84 29.63
C HIS A 56 5.32 -9.07 28.79
N MET A 57 6.42 -9.04 28.05
CA MET A 57 6.91 -10.21 27.30
C MET A 57 8.19 -10.72 27.93
N ASN A 58 8.16 -11.95 28.41
CA ASN A 58 9.34 -12.68 28.84
C ASN A 58 10.01 -13.32 27.63
N HIS A 59 11.19 -12.83 27.28
CA HIS A 59 11.94 -13.31 26.11
C HIS A 59 12.73 -14.60 26.37
N GLU A 60 12.75 -15.11 27.61
CA GLU A 60 13.49 -16.31 28.05
C GLU A 60 14.98 -16.34 27.64
N LEU A 61 15.56 -15.18 27.38
CA LEU A 61 16.95 -15.06 26.99
C LEU A 61 17.93 -15.28 28.14
N ARG A 62 17.45 -15.19 29.40
CA ARG A 62 18.28 -15.18 30.63
C ARG A 62 17.52 -15.70 31.82
N LYS A 63 18.28 -16.21 32.80
CA LYS A 63 17.72 -16.61 34.13
C LYS A 63 17.04 -15.42 34.84
N GLN A 64 17.52 -14.19 34.64
CA GLN A 64 16.96 -12.98 35.20
C GLN A 64 15.54 -12.70 34.71
N SER A 65 15.16 -13.12 33.50
CA SER A 65 13.83 -12.86 32.93
C SER A 65 12.68 -13.44 33.79
N GLN A 66 12.92 -14.52 34.55
CA GLN A 66 11.95 -15.07 35.48
C GLN A 66 11.77 -14.18 36.73
N LEU A 67 12.85 -13.53 37.22
CA LEU A 67 12.78 -12.59 38.36
C LEU A 67 12.02 -11.32 37.91
N GLU A 68 12.28 -10.84 36.72
CA GLU A 68 11.60 -9.69 36.13
C GLU A 68 10.08 -9.93 35.97
N GLU A 69 9.70 -11.12 35.53
CA GLU A 69 8.29 -11.51 35.43
C GLU A 69 7.62 -11.62 36.81
N ARG A 70 8.28 -12.26 37.79
CA ARG A 70 7.75 -12.34 39.16
C ARG A 70 7.55 -10.94 39.77
N PHE A 71 8.51 -10.06 39.55
CA PHE A 71 8.45 -8.68 40.00
C PHE A 71 7.24 -7.95 39.41
N ILE A 72 7.06 -7.97 38.10
CA ILE A 72 5.95 -7.25 37.47
C ILE A 72 4.58 -7.84 37.85
N ARG A 73 4.47 -9.16 38.03
CA ARG A 73 3.26 -9.81 38.54
C ARG A 73 2.92 -9.32 39.95
N GLN A 74 3.92 -9.25 40.83
CA GLN A 74 3.73 -8.75 42.19
C GLN A 74 3.38 -7.26 42.19
N TYR A 75 4.07 -6.46 41.39
CA TYR A 75 3.80 -5.02 41.26
C TYR A 75 2.37 -4.76 40.79
N CYS A 76 1.92 -5.42 39.73
CA CYS A 76 0.57 -5.27 39.23
C CYS A 76 -0.50 -5.71 40.23
N LYS A 77 -0.26 -6.80 40.95
CA LYS A 77 -1.16 -7.25 42.05
C LYS A 77 -1.29 -6.23 43.17
N GLN A 78 -0.18 -5.62 43.59
CA GLN A 78 -0.14 -4.62 44.66
C GLN A 78 -0.83 -3.31 44.27
N ASN A 79 -0.84 -2.96 42.98
CA ASN A 79 -1.38 -1.71 42.50
C ASN A 79 -2.73 -1.88 41.73
N ASP A 80 -3.37 -3.04 41.87
CA ASP A 80 -4.64 -3.37 41.19
C ASP A 80 -4.63 -3.12 39.66
N LEU A 81 -3.53 -3.49 39.01
CA LEU A 81 -3.36 -3.32 37.58
C LEU A 81 -3.61 -4.63 36.82
N LYS A 82 -4.36 -4.53 35.73
CA LYS A 82 -4.52 -5.67 34.83
C LYS A 82 -3.20 -5.97 34.13
N LEU A 83 -2.78 -7.24 34.14
CA LEU A 83 -1.52 -7.70 33.56
C LEU A 83 -1.75 -8.78 32.51
N ALA A 84 -1.17 -8.59 31.32
CA ALA A 84 -1.00 -9.60 30.31
C ALA A 84 0.49 -9.98 30.19
N VAL A 85 0.78 -11.27 30.25
CA VAL A 85 2.16 -11.81 30.13
C VAL A 85 2.17 -12.84 29.02
N THR A 86 3.23 -12.82 28.22
CA THR A 86 3.54 -13.88 27.26
C THR A 86 5.00 -14.28 27.33
N HIS A 87 5.30 -15.46 26.83
CA HIS A 87 6.64 -16.01 26.74
C HIS A 87 7.06 -16.13 25.28
N TRP A 88 8.31 -15.84 24.99
CA TRP A 88 8.93 -16.13 23.71
C TRP A 88 10.00 -17.19 23.92
N PRO A 89 9.64 -18.48 23.74
CA PRO A 89 10.50 -19.59 24.16
C PRO A 89 11.75 -19.72 23.27
N GLN A 90 12.85 -20.18 23.84
CA GLN A 90 14.16 -20.25 23.20
C GLN A 90 14.17 -21.07 21.88
N ASN A 91 13.33 -22.09 21.78
CA ASN A 91 13.20 -22.91 20.56
C ASN A 91 12.62 -22.15 19.35
N LEU A 92 12.04 -20.98 19.57
CA LEU A 92 11.53 -20.08 18.51
C LEU A 92 12.53 -18.96 18.15
N HIS A 93 13.71 -18.93 18.78
CA HIS A 93 14.71 -17.91 18.50
C HIS A 93 15.50 -18.29 17.23
N PRO A 94 15.55 -17.41 16.21
CA PRO A 94 16.35 -17.67 15.02
C PRO A 94 17.85 -17.58 15.34
N GLN A 95 18.68 -18.28 14.57
CA GLN A 95 20.14 -18.23 14.73
C GLN A 95 20.74 -16.85 14.38
N THR A 96 20.09 -16.08 13.52
CA THR A 96 20.51 -14.74 13.11
C THR A 96 19.32 -13.78 13.14
N GLY A 97 19.57 -12.48 13.42
CA GLY A 97 18.51 -11.47 13.44
C GLY A 97 17.56 -11.58 14.64
N VAL A 98 18.02 -12.16 15.77
CA VAL A 98 17.24 -12.38 16.99
C VAL A 98 16.53 -11.10 17.47
N GLU A 99 17.20 -9.95 17.42
CA GLU A 99 16.62 -8.67 17.84
C GLU A 99 15.38 -8.29 17.01
N ASN A 100 15.46 -8.46 15.69
CA ASN A 100 14.32 -8.17 14.81
C ASN A 100 13.16 -9.14 15.03
N ALA A 101 13.46 -10.43 15.19
CA ALA A 101 12.46 -11.45 15.48
C ALA A 101 11.79 -11.20 16.85
N ALA A 102 12.58 -10.89 17.88
CA ALA A 102 12.07 -10.50 19.21
C ALA A 102 11.16 -9.27 19.13
N ARG A 103 11.55 -8.29 18.30
CA ARG A 103 10.73 -7.10 18.06
C ARG A 103 9.41 -7.45 17.38
N GLN A 104 9.41 -8.31 16.37
CA GLN A 104 8.19 -8.75 15.68
C GLN A 104 7.26 -9.51 16.62
N ALA A 105 7.78 -10.47 17.39
CA ALA A 105 7.02 -11.24 18.38
C ALA A 105 6.38 -10.32 19.42
N ARG A 106 7.15 -9.35 19.93
CA ARG A 106 6.66 -8.36 20.91
C ARG A 106 5.51 -7.51 20.36
N TYR A 107 5.62 -7.00 19.14
CA TYR A 107 4.55 -6.20 18.54
C TYR A 107 3.33 -7.04 18.18
N GLN A 108 3.51 -8.32 17.86
CA GLN A 108 2.41 -9.26 17.66
C GLN A 108 1.63 -9.45 18.96
N PHE A 109 2.32 -9.76 20.04
CA PHE A 109 1.72 -9.87 21.38
C PHE A 109 0.97 -8.59 21.79
N PHE A 110 1.56 -7.41 21.59
CA PHE A 110 0.88 -6.17 21.93
C PHE A 110 -0.42 -5.96 21.15
N ARG A 111 -0.46 -6.35 19.85
CA ARG A 111 -1.69 -6.28 19.05
C ARG A 111 -2.77 -7.22 19.60
N GLU A 112 -2.39 -8.40 20.05
CA GLU A 112 -3.31 -9.38 20.68
C GLU A 112 -3.88 -8.81 21.97
N VAL A 113 -3.02 -8.30 22.87
CA VAL A 113 -3.46 -7.67 24.13
C VAL A 113 -4.39 -6.48 23.86
N MET A 114 -4.07 -5.63 22.88
CA MET A 114 -4.94 -4.51 22.48
C MET A 114 -6.31 -5.00 22.00
N LYS A 115 -6.34 -6.02 21.17
CA LYS A 115 -7.57 -6.62 20.65
C LYS A 115 -8.43 -7.21 21.76
N ASP A 116 -7.86 -8.05 22.62
CA ASP A 116 -8.55 -8.79 23.68
C ASP A 116 -9.15 -7.86 24.74
N ASN A 117 -8.54 -6.69 24.92
CA ASN A 117 -9.01 -5.68 25.86
C ASN A 117 -9.78 -4.53 25.21
N GLN A 118 -9.99 -4.56 23.90
CA GLN A 118 -10.61 -3.46 23.13
C GLN A 118 -9.86 -2.12 23.32
N ALA A 119 -8.55 -2.19 23.55
CA ALA A 119 -7.70 -1.01 23.69
C ALA A 119 -7.20 -0.55 22.33
N ARG A 120 -7.26 0.75 22.05
CA ARG A 120 -6.77 1.35 20.80
C ARG A 120 -5.42 2.02 20.92
N ILE A 121 -4.86 2.08 22.12
CA ILE A 121 -3.63 2.81 22.43
C ILE A 121 -2.61 1.87 23.05
N LEU A 122 -1.40 1.86 22.48
CA LEU A 122 -0.21 1.22 23.03
C LEU A 122 0.78 2.30 23.45
N LEU A 123 1.20 2.29 24.70
CA LEU A 123 2.22 3.19 25.24
C LEU A 123 3.56 2.47 25.36
N THR A 124 4.64 3.12 24.90
CA THR A 124 6.01 2.60 25.06
C THR A 124 6.92 3.69 25.63
N ALA A 125 7.91 3.29 26.41
CA ALA A 125 8.78 4.18 27.18
C ALA A 125 10.01 4.66 26.40
N HIS A 126 9.88 4.94 25.08
CA HIS A 126 10.95 5.58 24.34
C HIS A 126 11.11 7.03 24.80
N HIS A 127 12.35 7.48 24.94
CA HIS A 127 12.72 8.76 25.51
C HIS A 127 13.67 9.56 24.62
N GLN A 128 14.06 10.77 25.00
CA GLN A 128 14.86 11.72 24.22
C GLN A 128 16.19 11.11 23.74
N ASN A 129 16.90 10.34 24.57
CA ASN A 129 18.13 9.67 24.17
C ASN A 129 17.88 8.62 23.07
N ASP A 130 16.77 7.88 23.08
CA ASP A 130 16.41 6.95 22.01
C ASP A 130 16.17 7.67 20.68
N LEU A 131 15.58 8.87 20.73
CA LEU A 131 15.42 9.75 19.57
C LEU A 131 16.78 10.15 19.02
N ALA A 132 17.69 10.65 19.86
CA ALA A 132 19.03 11.04 19.49
C ALA A 132 19.82 9.86 18.86
N GLU A 133 19.82 8.69 19.52
CA GLU A 133 20.43 7.48 18.98
C GLU A 133 19.91 7.20 17.55
N THR A 134 18.60 7.23 17.38
CA THR A 134 17.97 6.89 16.09
C THR A 134 18.27 7.93 15.02
N MET A 135 18.21 9.21 15.32
CA MET A 135 18.54 10.28 14.37
C MET A 135 20.00 10.18 13.91
N LEU A 136 20.96 10.08 14.83
CA LEU A 136 22.38 9.97 14.53
C LEU A 136 22.70 8.70 13.73
N MET A 137 22.11 7.56 14.09
CA MET A 137 22.24 6.32 13.32
C MET A 137 21.66 6.44 11.90
N LYS A 138 20.59 7.20 11.71
CA LYS A 138 20.02 7.48 10.39
C LYS A 138 20.90 8.43 9.58
N MET A 139 21.47 9.45 10.19
CA MET A 139 22.44 10.34 9.54
C MET A 139 23.63 9.56 8.99
N THR A 140 24.20 8.63 9.77
CA THR A 140 25.35 7.83 9.32
C THR A 140 25.01 6.82 8.22
N ARG A 141 23.76 6.35 8.13
CA ARG A 141 23.33 5.41 7.07
C ARG A 141 22.96 6.12 5.78
N GLY A 142 22.61 7.39 5.83
CA GLY A 142 21.97 8.10 4.74
C GLY A 142 20.53 7.65 4.48
N GLY A 143 19.90 8.24 3.47
CA GLY A 143 18.54 7.94 3.06
C GLY A 143 17.68 9.17 2.91
N GLN A 144 16.36 8.99 2.85
CA GLN A 144 15.42 10.09 2.68
C GLN A 144 15.30 10.95 3.94
N LEU A 145 15.09 12.25 3.76
CA LEU A 145 14.92 13.22 4.86
C LEU A 145 13.80 12.81 5.82
N SER A 146 12.72 12.22 5.31
CA SER A 146 11.61 11.69 6.13
C SER A 146 12.04 10.59 7.11
N GLN A 147 13.11 9.87 6.82
CA GLN A 147 13.66 8.86 7.74
C GLN A 147 14.48 9.47 8.86
N LEU A 148 15.04 10.68 8.65
CA LEU A 148 15.83 11.42 9.64
C LEU A 148 14.99 11.91 10.82
N VAL A 149 13.66 12.03 10.66
CA VAL A 149 12.73 12.29 11.78
C VAL A 149 12.97 11.32 12.94
N GLY A 150 13.44 10.09 12.66
CA GLY A 150 13.75 9.12 13.70
C GLY A 150 12.50 8.51 14.33
N ILE A 151 12.29 8.77 15.63
CA ILE A 151 11.18 8.22 16.40
C ILE A 151 10.07 9.27 16.52
N ARG A 152 8.90 9.02 15.95
CA ARG A 152 7.73 9.91 16.13
C ARG A 152 7.05 9.65 17.47
N ASP A 153 6.44 10.68 18.05
CA ASP A 153 5.63 10.60 19.28
C ASP A 153 4.46 9.63 19.16
N ARG A 154 3.85 9.54 17.97
CA ARG A 154 2.76 8.61 17.65
C ARG A 154 2.92 8.00 16.25
N ARG A 155 2.41 6.78 16.08
CA ARG A 155 2.28 6.15 14.76
C ARG A 155 1.13 5.15 14.73
N PRO A 156 0.51 4.89 13.56
CA PRO A 156 -0.48 3.82 13.41
C PRO A 156 0.09 2.45 13.81
N LEU A 157 -0.73 1.64 14.47
CA LEU A 157 -0.43 0.26 14.83
C LEU A 157 -1.71 -0.59 14.75
N ALA A 158 -1.83 -1.44 13.72
CA ALA A 158 -3.05 -2.21 13.45
C ALA A 158 -4.30 -1.29 13.44
N SER A 159 -5.31 -1.60 14.24
CA SER A 159 -6.54 -0.79 14.39
C SER A 159 -6.42 0.33 15.43
N GLY A 160 -5.20 0.64 15.90
CA GLY A 160 -4.96 1.62 16.95
C GLY A 160 -3.71 2.47 16.71
N THR A 161 -3.18 3.05 17.78
CA THR A 161 -2.04 3.97 17.73
C THR A 161 -1.00 3.57 18.78
N LEU A 162 0.26 3.54 18.37
CA LEU A 162 1.42 3.50 19.27
C LEU A 162 1.81 4.92 19.64
N ILE A 163 1.94 5.20 20.92
CA ILE A 163 2.31 6.52 21.48
C ILE A 163 3.54 6.39 22.39
N ARG A 164 4.35 7.43 22.43
CA ARG A 164 5.61 7.52 23.19
C ARG A 164 5.62 8.77 24.07
N PRO A 165 4.93 8.72 25.21
CA PRO A 165 4.73 9.91 26.03
C PRO A 165 6.01 10.44 26.68
N LEU A 166 7.06 9.61 26.78
CA LEU A 166 8.35 10.01 27.38
C LEU A 166 9.34 10.60 26.37
N LEU A 167 8.96 10.75 25.10
CA LEU A 167 9.89 11.17 24.05
C LEU A 167 10.58 12.54 24.32
N PRO A 168 9.93 13.53 24.94
CA PRO A 168 10.57 14.81 25.31
C PRO A 168 11.48 14.76 26.56
N PHE A 169 11.53 13.64 27.27
CA PHE A 169 12.25 13.56 28.54
C PHE A 169 13.53 12.75 28.38
N SER A 170 14.62 13.25 29.01
CA SER A 170 15.93 12.61 28.97
C SER A 170 16.00 11.39 29.91
N LYS A 171 16.87 10.45 29.58
CA LYS A 171 17.19 9.30 30.45
C LYS A 171 17.60 9.73 31.85
N GLN A 172 18.32 10.84 31.96
CA GLN A 172 18.77 11.38 33.27
C GLN A 172 17.57 11.82 34.13
N GLN A 173 16.59 12.52 33.52
CA GLN A 173 15.36 12.93 34.19
C GLN A 173 14.56 11.71 34.70
N LEU A 174 14.41 10.67 33.83
CA LEU A 174 13.72 9.43 34.17
C LEU A 174 14.41 8.71 35.32
N LYS A 175 15.75 8.58 35.28
CA LYS A 175 16.52 7.93 36.36
C LYS A 175 16.44 8.70 37.67
N LYS A 176 16.52 10.04 37.63
CA LYS A 176 16.34 10.91 38.80
C LYS A 176 14.97 10.70 39.45
N TYR A 177 13.90 10.69 38.62
CA TYR A 177 12.54 10.40 39.09
C TYR A 177 12.43 9.02 39.77
N ALA A 178 12.95 7.97 39.13
CA ALA A 178 12.92 6.62 39.64
C ALA A 178 13.59 6.50 41.02
N LEU A 179 14.72 7.19 41.23
CA LEU A 179 15.43 7.23 42.50
C LEU A 179 14.64 8.01 43.56
N GLN A 180 14.07 9.15 43.21
CA GLN A 180 13.27 9.97 44.14
C GLN A 180 11.99 9.28 44.60
N HIS A 181 11.39 8.43 43.76
CA HIS A 181 10.17 7.67 44.07
C HIS A 181 10.46 6.24 44.55
N HIS A 182 11.73 5.90 44.81
CA HIS A 182 12.16 4.57 45.26
C HIS A 182 11.62 3.42 44.38
N LEU A 183 11.47 3.67 43.06
CA LEU A 183 11.02 2.65 42.12
C LEU A 183 12.04 1.53 42.02
N LYS A 184 11.58 0.29 41.98
CA LYS A 184 12.42 -0.87 41.69
C LYS A 184 12.40 -1.13 40.18
N TRP A 185 13.57 -1.45 39.58
CA TRP A 185 13.72 -1.84 38.19
C TRP A 185 14.85 -2.84 38.03
N TYR A 186 14.92 -3.46 36.84
CA TYR A 186 16.00 -4.37 36.48
C TYR A 186 16.81 -3.79 35.32
N GLU A 187 18.14 -3.90 35.40
CA GLU A 187 19.03 -3.48 34.31
C GLU A 187 19.45 -4.69 33.48
N ASP A 188 19.37 -4.53 32.17
CA ASP A 188 19.84 -5.52 31.22
C ASP A 188 21.34 -5.38 30.99
N LYS A 189 22.12 -6.39 31.40
CA LYS A 189 23.59 -6.42 31.25
C LYS A 189 24.04 -6.35 29.80
N THR A 190 23.23 -6.82 28.81
CA THR A 190 23.56 -6.79 27.40
C THR A 190 23.55 -5.38 26.80
N ASN A 191 22.95 -4.41 27.50
CA ASN A 191 23.00 -3.00 27.10
C ASN A 191 24.43 -2.41 27.06
N LYS A 192 25.43 -3.12 27.62
CA LYS A 192 26.83 -2.67 27.64
C LYS A 192 27.67 -3.24 26.49
N ASP A 193 27.12 -4.11 25.67
CA ASP A 193 27.85 -4.72 24.54
C ASP A 193 28.05 -3.70 23.41
N LEU A 194 29.28 -3.22 23.24
CA LEU A 194 29.66 -2.26 22.20
C LEU A 194 29.76 -2.86 20.79
N ASN A 195 29.65 -4.16 20.62
CA ASN A 195 29.52 -4.77 19.29
C ASN A 195 28.18 -4.40 18.63
N ILE A 196 27.18 -4.11 19.43
CA ILE A 196 25.87 -3.63 18.97
C ILE A 196 25.98 -2.13 18.62
N GLN A 197 25.69 -1.78 17.37
CA GLN A 197 25.79 -0.40 16.89
C GLN A 197 25.05 0.59 17.79
N ARG A 198 23.83 0.28 18.22
CA ARG A 198 23.02 1.14 19.06
C ARG A 198 23.69 1.42 20.41
N ASN A 199 24.31 0.40 21.01
CA ASN A 199 25.03 0.56 22.27
C ASN A 199 26.29 1.43 22.10
N ARG A 200 27.00 1.35 20.94
CA ARG A 200 28.10 2.29 20.64
C ARG A 200 27.65 3.72 20.60
N PHE A 201 26.51 4.01 19.92
CA PHE A 201 25.97 5.37 19.92
C PHE A 201 25.63 5.83 21.33
N ARG A 202 24.97 4.99 22.14
CA ARG A 202 24.52 5.28 23.48
C ARG A 202 25.68 5.54 24.47
N HIS A 203 26.72 4.70 24.43
CA HIS A 203 27.76 4.68 25.47
C HIS A 203 29.08 5.32 25.05
N ALA A 204 29.30 5.59 23.77
CA ALA A 204 30.53 6.23 23.28
C ALA A 204 30.22 7.52 22.51
N ILE A 205 29.44 7.46 21.44
CA ILE A 205 29.33 8.58 20.49
C ILE A 205 28.51 9.73 21.10
N ILE A 206 27.33 9.46 21.64
CA ILE A 206 26.46 10.51 22.22
C ILE A 206 27.15 11.20 23.43
N PRO A 207 27.74 10.47 24.39
CA PRO A 207 28.47 11.13 25.49
C PRO A 207 29.58 12.07 25.01
N MET A 208 30.37 11.67 24.01
CA MET A 208 31.41 12.58 23.42
C MET A 208 30.81 13.84 22.82
N LEU A 209 29.67 13.71 22.13
CA LEU A 209 28.97 14.87 21.55
C LEU A 209 28.31 15.74 22.64
N GLU A 210 27.87 15.16 23.76
CA GLU A 210 27.34 15.91 24.90
C GLU A 210 28.46 16.65 25.67
N GLU A 211 29.70 16.15 25.66
CA GLU A 211 30.88 16.86 26.17
C GLU A 211 31.16 18.12 25.35
N GLU A 212 31.02 18.05 24.02
CA GLU A 212 31.14 19.23 23.14
C GLU A 212 29.97 20.20 23.33
N ASN A 213 28.76 19.69 23.50
CA ASN A 213 27.57 20.52 23.71
C ASN A 213 26.56 19.82 24.62
N PRO A 214 26.45 20.24 25.90
CA PRO A 214 25.49 19.68 26.85
C PRO A 214 24.01 19.81 26.42
N GLN A 215 23.70 20.68 25.46
CA GLN A 215 22.35 20.87 24.93
C GLN A 215 22.06 19.98 23.70
N LEU A 216 22.93 19.04 23.35
CA LEU A 216 22.79 18.16 22.19
C LEU A 216 21.40 17.55 22.06
N LEU A 217 20.91 16.95 23.13
CA LEU A 217 19.60 16.26 23.11
C LEU A 217 18.46 17.23 22.81
N SER A 218 18.49 18.43 23.41
CA SER A 218 17.45 19.44 23.17
C SER A 218 17.52 20.01 21.75
N HIS A 219 18.72 20.14 21.18
CA HIS A 219 18.89 20.55 19.78
C HIS A 219 18.35 19.49 18.82
N LEU A 220 18.66 18.21 19.06
CA LEU A 220 18.14 17.11 18.24
C LEU A 220 16.61 17.00 18.33
N GLU A 221 16.02 17.21 19.51
CA GLU A 221 14.57 17.29 19.67
C GLU A 221 13.97 18.47 18.88
N SER A 222 14.58 19.64 18.95
CA SER A 222 14.17 20.81 18.17
C SER A 222 14.22 20.54 16.66
N TYR A 223 15.30 19.93 16.16
CA TYR A 223 15.41 19.53 14.75
C TYR A 223 14.39 18.48 14.38
N HIS A 224 14.13 17.49 15.24
CA HIS A 224 13.09 16.52 15.05
C HIS A 224 11.71 17.17 14.87
N GLN A 225 11.36 18.13 15.74
CA GLN A 225 10.08 18.82 15.66
C GLN A 225 9.96 19.66 14.38
N GLN A 226 10.97 20.50 14.09
CA GLN A 226 10.99 21.31 12.88
C GLN A 226 10.87 20.46 11.61
N LEU A 227 11.61 19.36 11.56
CA LEU A 227 11.54 18.44 10.41
C LEU A 227 10.17 17.74 10.30
N THR A 228 9.58 17.37 11.43
CA THR A 228 8.24 16.77 11.47
C THR A 228 7.19 17.73 10.93
N ASP A 229 7.23 18.99 11.37
CA ASP A 229 6.30 20.05 10.94
C ASP A 229 6.47 20.37 9.45
N LEU A 230 7.73 20.51 8.99
CA LEU A 230 8.04 20.74 7.58
C LEU A 230 7.52 19.60 6.68
N LEU A 231 7.72 18.35 7.08
CA LEU A 231 7.24 17.20 6.34
C LEU A 231 5.71 17.11 6.35
N ALA A 232 5.04 17.44 7.46
CA ALA A 232 3.59 17.49 7.53
C ALA A 232 3.02 18.56 6.60
N TRP A 233 3.61 19.76 6.58
CA TRP A 233 3.25 20.83 5.66
C TRP A 233 3.46 20.42 4.19
N ARG A 234 4.61 19.81 3.86
CA ARG A 234 4.87 19.27 2.52
C ARG A 234 3.81 18.24 2.12
N ASP A 235 3.54 17.28 3.00
CA ASP A 235 2.61 16.18 2.70
C ASP A 235 1.19 16.71 2.44
N GLN A 236 0.76 17.74 3.16
CA GLN A 236 -0.52 18.42 2.91
C GLN A 236 -0.52 19.16 1.57
N ALA A 237 0.51 19.94 1.28
CA ALA A 237 0.62 20.67 0.02
C ALA A 237 0.65 19.73 -1.20
N VAL A 238 1.32 18.58 -1.06
CA VAL A 238 1.39 17.56 -2.12
C VAL A 238 0.06 16.79 -2.25
N ALA A 239 -0.68 16.59 -1.15
CA ALA A 239 -1.98 15.91 -1.19
C ALA A 239 -2.99 16.65 -2.07
N ASP A 240 -3.04 17.97 -1.98
CA ASP A 240 -3.93 18.82 -2.79
C ASP A 240 -3.56 18.71 -4.29
N GLN A 241 -2.26 18.73 -4.58
CA GLN A 241 -1.76 18.56 -5.95
C GLN A 241 -2.04 17.15 -6.50
N LEU A 242 -1.88 16.12 -5.67
CA LEU A 242 -2.20 14.73 -6.05
C LEU A 242 -3.69 14.58 -6.36
N ALA A 243 -4.57 15.13 -5.52
CA ALA A 243 -6.01 15.09 -5.76
C ALA A 243 -6.40 15.75 -7.11
N ALA A 244 -5.71 16.83 -7.49
CA ALA A 244 -5.90 17.47 -8.79
C ALA A 244 -5.35 16.63 -9.96
N CYS A 245 -4.37 15.76 -9.71
CA CYS A 245 -3.71 14.96 -10.76
C CYS A 245 -4.38 13.61 -11.02
N VAL A 246 -5.25 13.12 -10.14
CA VAL A 246 -5.95 11.83 -10.32
C VAL A 246 -7.38 12.01 -10.82
N ASP A 247 -7.90 10.98 -11.47
CA ASP A 247 -9.32 10.91 -11.87
C ASP A 247 -10.17 10.18 -10.82
N GLN A 248 -11.47 10.08 -11.08
CA GLN A 248 -12.43 9.40 -10.19
C GLN A 248 -12.13 7.90 -9.99
N GLN A 249 -11.35 7.28 -10.88
CA GLN A 249 -10.91 5.90 -10.78
C GLN A 249 -9.53 5.77 -10.10
N GLY A 250 -8.96 6.86 -9.59
CA GLY A 250 -7.64 6.89 -8.95
C GLY A 250 -6.46 6.76 -9.92
N ARG A 251 -6.67 6.94 -11.24
CA ARG A 251 -5.60 6.93 -12.25
C ARG A 251 -4.96 8.30 -12.34
N MET A 252 -3.64 8.34 -12.46
CA MET A 252 -2.87 9.56 -12.67
C MET A 252 -3.09 10.09 -14.09
N ILE A 253 -3.43 11.36 -14.24
CA ILE A 253 -3.58 12.07 -15.53
C ILE A 253 -2.25 12.74 -15.84
N LEU A 254 -1.52 12.23 -16.83
CA LEU A 254 -0.13 12.64 -17.12
C LEU A 254 -0.02 14.13 -17.49
N ALA A 255 -0.96 14.68 -18.25
CA ALA A 255 -0.97 16.10 -18.59
C ALA A 255 -1.14 17.02 -17.37
N ARG A 256 -1.81 16.57 -16.30
CA ARG A 256 -1.94 17.34 -15.06
C ARG A 256 -0.68 17.20 -14.19
N LEU A 257 -0.08 16.02 -14.15
CA LEU A 257 1.20 15.80 -13.48
C LEU A 257 2.29 16.67 -14.09
N ALA A 258 2.40 16.71 -15.44
CA ALA A 258 3.41 17.47 -16.17
C ALA A 258 3.36 19.01 -15.95
N LYS A 259 2.23 19.56 -15.50
CA LYS A 259 2.12 21.00 -15.16
C LYS A 259 2.93 21.39 -13.91
N ASN A 260 3.31 20.43 -13.09
CA ASN A 260 4.07 20.68 -11.86
C ASN A 260 5.58 20.68 -12.14
N LYS A 261 6.34 21.40 -11.29
CA LYS A 261 7.81 21.34 -11.30
C LYS A 261 8.26 19.90 -10.99
N GLU A 262 9.41 19.50 -11.52
CA GLU A 262 9.93 18.12 -11.38
C GLU A 262 9.97 17.62 -9.93
N ILE A 263 10.48 18.44 -9.01
CA ILE A 263 10.52 18.10 -7.59
C ILE A 263 9.12 17.80 -7.02
N ILE A 264 8.09 18.54 -7.46
CA ILE A 264 6.71 18.34 -7.03
C ILE A 264 6.16 17.08 -7.68
N ARG A 265 6.45 16.79 -8.96
CA ARG A 265 6.04 15.56 -9.64
C ARG A 265 6.56 14.31 -8.94
N LYS A 266 7.83 14.34 -8.48
CA LYS A 266 8.42 13.24 -7.68
C LYS A 266 7.65 13.02 -6.38
N GLU A 267 7.34 14.09 -5.65
CA GLU A 267 6.61 13.98 -4.38
C GLU A 267 5.14 13.55 -4.57
N ILE A 268 4.48 13.99 -5.66
CA ILE A 268 3.14 13.52 -6.04
C ILE A 268 3.16 12.00 -6.30
N LEU A 269 4.12 11.51 -7.10
CA LEU A 269 4.24 10.07 -7.35
C LEU A 269 4.55 9.31 -6.07
N ARG A 270 5.47 9.79 -5.25
CA ARG A 270 5.82 9.18 -3.95
C ARG A 270 4.60 9.05 -3.05
N GLN A 271 3.80 10.12 -2.92
CA GLN A 271 2.61 10.12 -2.09
C GLN A 271 1.52 9.20 -2.67
N TRP A 272 1.36 9.18 -3.98
CA TRP A 272 0.44 8.26 -4.65
C TRP A 272 0.78 6.80 -4.41
N PHE A 273 2.07 6.43 -4.50
CA PHE A 273 2.56 5.09 -4.16
C PHE A 273 2.37 4.76 -2.67
N ASN A 274 2.66 5.70 -1.78
CA ASN A 274 2.48 5.52 -0.33
C ASN A 274 1.01 5.23 0.05
N GLN A 275 0.04 5.87 -0.62
CA GLN A 275 -1.39 5.60 -0.43
C GLN A 275 -1.78 4.17 -0.80
N GLN A 276 -1.02 3.53 -1.69
CA GLN A 276 -1.20 2.12 -2.08
C GLN A 276 -0.35 1.16 -1.24
N GLY A 277 0.36 1.64 -0.23
CA GLY A 277 1.22 0.83 0.64
C GLY A 277 2.60 0.52 0.07
N ILE A 278 3.06 1.25 -0.95
CA ILE A 278 4.39 1.09 -1.56
C ILE A 278 5.29 2.20 -1.03
N TYR A 279 6.10 1.90 0.00
CA TYR A 279 6.93 2.89 0.70
C TYR A 279 8.41 2.87 0.31
N ASP A 280 8.87 1.88 -0.46
CA ASP A 280 10.29 1.57 -0.64
C ASP A 280 10.88 2.09 -1.97
N ILE A 281 10.17 2.99 -2.68
CA ILE A 281 10.66 3.53 -3.95
C ILE A 281 11.73 4.59 -3.69
N LYS A 282 12.93 4.35 -4.21
CA LYS A 282 14.08 5.26 -4.11
C LYS A 282 13.95 6.45 -5.08
N ASP A 283 14.68 7.53 -4.81
CA ASP A 283 14.65 8.74 -5.64
C ASP A 283 15.03 8.45 -7.10
N GLN A 284 16.10 7.67 -7.31
CA GLN A 284 16.51 7.27 -8.66
C GLN A 284 15.39 6.50 -9.40
N GLN A 285 14.65 5.63 -8.73
CA GLN A 285 13.52 4.91 -9.35
C GLN A 285 12.38 5.87 -9.71
N LEU A 286 12.16 6.94 -8.91
CA LEU A 286 11.17 7.95 -9.26
C LEU A 286 11.60 8.75 -10.49
N ASP A 287 12.90 9.02 -10.67
CA ASP A 287 13.44 9.66 -11.87
C ASP A 287 13.19 8.81 -13.10
N GLU A 288 13.55 7.53 -13.06
CA GLU A 288 13.31 6.56 -14.13
C GLU A 288 11.81 6.42 -14.47
N LEU A 289 10.94 6.46 -13.45
CA LEU A 289 9.49 6.42 -13.63
C LEU A 289 8.96 7.69 -14.31
N LEU A 290 9.42 8.87 -13.91
CA LEU A 290 9.03 10.13 -14.54
C LEU A 290 9.45 10.16 -16.01
N GLU A 291 10.69 9.80 -16.33
CA GLU A 291 11.18 9.70 -17.71
C GLU A 291 10.31 8.74 -18.55
N ALA A 292 9.97 7.57 -17.98
CA ALA A 292 9.12 6.61 -18.66
C ALA A 292 7.69 7.14 -18.88
N LEU A 293 7.13 7.88 -17.91
CA LEU A 293 5.81 8.47 -18.02
C LEU A 293 5.76 9.62 -19.04
N GLU A 294 6.83 10.37 -19.17
CA GLU A 294 6.96 11.52 -20.09
C GLU A 294 7.33 11.10 -21.52
N ASN A 295 7.85 9.89 -21.71
CA ASN A 295 8.26 9.42 -23.04
C ASN A 295 7.05 9.23 -23.98
N GLU A 296 6.85 10.19 -24.89
CA GLU A 296 5.75 10.16 -25.88
C GLU A 296 5.92 9.07 -26.93
N GLN A 297 7.14 8.62 -27.21
CA GLN A 297 7.40 7.55 -28.19
C GLN A 297 6.90 6.19 -27.69
N LYS A 298 6.73 6.04 -26.38
CA LYS A 298 6.18 4.83 -25.76
C LYS A 298 4.86 5.17 -25.04
N PRO A 299 3.76 5.36 -25.78
CA PRO A 299 2.48 5.78 -25.21
C PRO A 299 1.84 4.69 -24.31
N GLN A 300 2.28 3.46 -24.42
CA GLN A 300 1.85 2.33 -23.59
C GLN A 300 3.06 1.59 -23.07
N GLN A 301 3.13 1.44 -21.75
CA GLN A 301 4.22 0.75 -21.08
C GLN A 301 3.74 0.14 -19.76
N ILE A 302 4.29 -1.02 -19.43
CA ILE A 302 4.12 -1.64 -18.10
C ILE A 302 5.49 -1.61 -17.42
N ILE A 303 5.53 -1.08 -16.20
CA ILE A 303 6.73 -0.99 -15.39
C ILE A 303 6.48 -1.77 -14.11
N GLU A 304 7.36 -2.71 -13.80
CA GLU A 304 7.29 -3.50 -12.57
C GLU A 304 7.75 -2.66 -11.37
N LEU A 305 7.01 -2.79 -10.26
CA LEU A 305 7.27 -2.12 -9.00
C LEU A 305 7.44 -3.15 -7.86
N PRO A 306 8.03 -2.76 -6.72
CA PRO A 306 8.10 -3.62 -5.54
C PRO A 306 6.72 -4.16 -5.11
N HIS A 307 6.72 -5.24 -4.31
CA HIS A 307 5.51 -5.84 -3.72
C HIS A 307 4.47 -6.33 -4.72
N ARG A 308 4.90 -6.73 -5.93
CA ARG A 308 4.02 -7.21 -7.02
C ARG A 308 3.05 -6.15 -7.54
N TYR A 309 3.43 -4.90 -7.50
CA TYR A 309 2.71 -3.86 -8.21
C TYR A 309 3.26 -3.66 -9.62
N ILE A 310 2.42 -3.19 -10.51
CA ILE A 310 2.81 -2.69 -11.82
C ILE A 310 2.24 -1.29 -12.01
N LEU A 311 3.03 -0.44 -12.67
CA LEU A 311 2.57 0.84 -13.19
C LEU A 311 2.26 0.66 -14.66
N GLU A 312 0.99 0.79 -15.02
CA GLU A 312 0.51 0.66 -16.39
C GLU A 312 0.26 2.05 -16.98
N LYS A 313 1.13 2.49 -17.87
CA LYS A 313 0.94 3.71 -18.68
C LYS A 313 0.06 3.39 -19.87
N SER A 314 -0.96 4.20 -20.11
CA SER A 314 -1.88 4.06 -21.24
C SER A 314 -2.25 5.42 -21.79
N TYR A 315 -1.51 5.86 -22.81
CA TYR A 315 -1.67 7.17 -23.45
C TYR A 315 -1.60 8.34 -22.46
N ALA A 316 -2.72 8.95 -22.13
CA ALA A 316 -2.81 10.14 -21.27
C ALA A 316 -2.87 9.83 -19.78
N THR A 317 -2.92 8.57 -19.38
CA THR A 317 -3.09 8.17 -17.98
C THR A 317 -2.13 7.06 -17.58
N CYS A 318 -1.86 6.94 -16.27
CA CYS A 318 -1.26 5.73 -15.73
C CYS A 318 -2.01 5.25 -14.48
N ALA A 319 -1.95 3.94 -14.24
CA ALA A 319 -2.65 3.27 -13.16
C ALA A 319 -1.72 2.31 -12.42
N LEU A 320 -1.87 2.25 -11.10
CA LEU A 320 -1.24 1.21 -10.27
C LEU A 320 -2.15 -0.01 -10.21
N LYS A 321 -1.58 -1.19 -10.43
CA LYS A 321 -2.27 -2.47 -10.31
C LYS A 321 -1.45 -3.44 -9.48
N LYS A 322 -2.09 -4.14 -8.58
CA LYS A 322 -1.48 -5.25 -7.87
C LYS A 322 -1.64 -6.52 -8.71
N LEU A 323 -0.55 -7.26 -8.90
CA LEU A 323 -0.60 -8.55 -9.58
C LEU A 323 -1.17 -9.59 -8.62
N ASP A 324 -2.41 -9.97 -8.84
CA ASP A 324 -2.99 -11.14 -8.19
C ASP A 324 -2.31 -12.41 -8.69
N ASN A 325 -2.29 -13.46 -7.86
CA ASN A 325 -1.61 -14.73 -8.14
C ASN A 325 -1.93 -15.27 -9.55
N PRO A 326 -0.94 -15.62 -10.39
CA PRO A 326 -1.18 -16.05 -11.77
C PRO A 326 -1.86 -17.44 -11.90
N LEU A 327 -2.25 -18.08 -10.80
CA LEU A 327 -2.73 -19.46 -10.83
C LEU A 327 -4.26 -19.64 -10.88
N LYS A 328 -5.07 -18.59 -11.07
CA LYS A 328 -6.53 -18.77 -11.05
C LYS A 328 -7.33 -18.33 -12.28
N ASN A 329 -6.76 -17.81 -13.36
CA ASN A 329 -7.60 -17.52 -14.55
C ASN A 329 -6.82 -17.61 -15.87
N LEU A 330 -6.29 -18.79 -16.18
CA LEU A 330 -5.97 -19.20 -17.54
C LEU A 330 -7.02 -20.23 -17.99
N GLN A 331 -8.25 -19.78 -18.16
CA GLN A 331 -9.13 -20.47 -19.12
C GLN A 331 -8.60 -20.10 -20.52
N LYS A 332 -8.04 -21.08 -21.22
CA LYS A 332 -7.75 -20.96 -22.64
C LYS A 332 -9.07 -20.61 -23.34
N PRO A 333 -9.12 -19.52 -24.14
CA PRO A 333 -10.31 -19.25 -24.92
C PRO A 333 -10.47 -20.38 -25.92
N GLN A 334 -11.60 -21.06 -25.86
CA GLN A 334 -12.00 -22.02 -26.87
C GLN A 334 -12.42 -21.23 -28.11
N ASP A 335 -11.87 -21.61 -29.27
CA ASP A 335 -12.39 -21.17 -30.56
C ASP A 335 -13.81 -21.75 -30.69
N HIS A 336 -14.82 -20.89 -30.78
CA HIS A 336 -16.21 -21.32 -30.88
C HIS A 336 -16.70 -21.20 -32.30
N VAL A 337 -17.19 -22.31 -32.85
CA VAL A 337 -17.97 -22.30 -34.08
C VAL A 337 -19.35 -21.69 -33.78
N ILE A 338 -19.73 -20.64 -34.49
CA ILE A 338 -21.05 -20.00 -34.36
C ILE A 338 -22.08 -20.80 -35.13
N LYS A 339 -23.03 -21.38 -34.42
CA LYS A 339 -24.21 -21.96 -34.99
C LYS A 339 -25.21 -20.87 -35.36
N LEU A 340 -25.81 -20.93 -36.48
CA LEU A 340 -26.86 -19.99 -36.93
C LEU A 340 -28.02 -20.02 -35.91
N GLU A 341 -28.70 -18.89 -35.77
CA GLU A 341 -29.90 -18.75 -34.88
C GLU A 341 -29.64 -18.96 -33.39
N GLN A 342 -28.36 -18.92 -32.94
CA GLN A 342 -27.99 -19.06 -31.54
C GLN A 342 -27.31 -17.79 -31.04
N TRP A 343 -27.70 -17.31 -29.86
CA TRP A 343 -27.07 -16.16 -29.22
C TRP A 343 -25.76 -16.53 -28.49
N TYR A 344 -24.72 -15.77 -28.74
CA TYR A 344 -23.41 -15.88 -28.12
C TYR A 344 -23.10 -14.64 -27.31
N GLN A 345 -22.57 -14.79 -26.11
CA GLN A 345 -22.09 -13.66 -25.30
C GLN A 345 -20.62 -13.39 -25.63
N VAL A 346 -20.34 -12.16 -26.06
CA VAL A 346 -18.99 -11.69 -26.39
C VAL A 346 -18.77 -10.35 -25.71
N ASP A 347 -17.90 -10.32 -24.72
CA ASP A 347 -17.68 -9.11 -23.88
C ASP A 347 -19.00 -8.51 -23.34
N SER A 348 -19.27 -7.27 -23.77
CA SER A 348 -20.45 -6.51 -23.35
C SER A 348 -21.65 -6.68 -24.27
N ILE A 349 -21.54 -7.48 -25.33
CA ILE A 349 -22.61 -7.69 -26.33
C ILE A 349 -23.06 -9.13 -26.42
N LYS A 350 -24.28 -9.32 -26.95
CA LYS A 350 -24.75 -10.61 -27.46
C LYS A 350 -24.77 -10.54 -28.97
N LEU A 351 -24.34 -11.62 -29.61
CA LEU A 351 -24.25 -11.74 -31.08
C LEU A 351 -24.98 -12.98 -31.54
N MET A 352 -25.75 -12.88 -32.60
CA MET A 352 -26.39 -14.00 -33.27
C MET A 352 -26.24 -13.80 -34.79
N ALA A 353 -25.90 -14.86 -35.47
CA ALA A 353 -25.89 -14.89 -36.94
C ALA A 353 -27.09 -15.65 -37.49
N VAL A 354 -27.75 -15.12 -38.51
CA VAL A 354 -28.91 -15.73 -39.18
C VAL A 354 -28.70 -15.68 -40.67
N SER A 355 -28.97 -16.78 -41.36
CA SER A 355 -28.80 -16.89 -42.83
C SER A 355 -30.02 -16.44 -43.63
N ALA A 356 -31.13 -16.10 -43.01
CA ALA A 356 -32.38 -15.73 -43.64
C ALA A 356 -33.01 -14.51 -42.94
N GLU A 357 -33.77 -13.75 -43.69
CA GLU A 357 -34.53 -12.54 -43.44
C GLU A 357 -34.39 -11.76 -42.10
N LYS A 358 -34.37 -10.42 -42.23
CA LYS A 358 -34.31 -9.41 -41.17
C LYS A 358 -35.42 -9.51 -40.10
N SER A 359 -36.47 -10.27 -40.35
CA SER A 359 -37.64 -10.48 -39.49
C SER A 359 -37.33 -11.22 -38.16
N PHE A 360 -36.16 -11.85 -38.07
CA PHE A 360 -35.72 -12.56 -36.86
C PHE A 360 -35.30 -11.63 -35.70
N PHE A 361 -35.00 -10.36 -35.97
CA PHE A 361 -34.52 -9.43 -34.97
C PHE A 361 -35.63 -8.43 -34.60
N LYS A 362 -35.81 -8.20 -33.31
CA LYS A 362 -36.71 -7.17 -32.81
C LYS A 362 -36.15 -5.77 -33.14
N ASP A 363 -37.00 -4.77 -33.28
CA ASP A 363 -36.66 -3.41 -33.75
C ASP A 363 -35.58 -2.68 -32.89
N GLU A 364 -35.31 -3.16 -31.68
CA GLU A 364 -34.30 -2.58 -30.80
C GLU A 364 -32.87 -3.13 -30.98
N GLU A 365 -32.67 -4.05 -31.91
CA GLU A 365 -31.40 -4.72 -32.14
C GLU A 365 -30.67 -4.09 -33.33
N GLN A 366 -29.36 -3.80 -33.14
CA GLN A 366 -28.54 -3.37 -34.25
C GLN A 366 -28.25 -4.57 -35.17
N VAL A 367 -28.74 -4.54 -36.40
CA VAL A 367 -28.56 -5.60 -37.37
C VAL A 367 -27.63 -5.14 -38.50
N VAL A 368 -26.56 -5.88 -38.71
CA VAL A 368 -25.63 -5.67 -39.83
C VAL A 368 -25.81 -6.80 -40.83
N SER A 369 -26.02 -6.46 -42.09
CA SER A 369 -26.12 -7.44 -43.18
C SER A 369 -24.79 -7.52 -43.95
N GLN A 370 -24.34 -8.75 -44.19
CA GLN A 370 -23.16 -9.06 -45.00
C GLN A 370 -23.54 -10.14 -46.03
N TRP A 371 -22.90 -10.09 -47.19
CA TRP A 371 -23.05 -11.13 -48.21
C TRP A 371 -21.88 -12.12 -48.06
N LEU A 372 -22.16 -13.37 -47.78
CA LEU A 372 -21.18 -14.44 -47.63
C LEU A 372 -21.50 -15.59 -48.61
N ALA A 373 -20.47 -16.17 -49.21
CA ALA A 373 -20.61 -17.36 -50.02
C ALA A 373 -20.86 -18.60 -49.15
N SER A 374 -21.48 -19.62 -49.72
CA SER A 374 -21.80 -20.85 -48.96
C SER A 374 -20.58 -21.55 -48.37
N ASP A 375 -19.43 -21.46 -49.03
CA ASP A 375 -18.15 -22.01 -48.60
C ASP A 375 -17.47 -21.21 -47.46
N GLN A 376 -17.96 -19.98 -47.18
CA GLN A 376 -17.50 -19.17 -46.04
C GLN A 376 -18.17 -19.56 -44.72
N PHE A 377 -19.13 -20.48 -44.72
CA PHE A 377 -19.70 -21.03 -43.50
C PHE A 377 -19.03 -22.36 -43.09
N PRO A 378 -18.90 -22.68 -41.80
CA PRO A 378 -19.48 -21.98 -40.66
C PRO A 378 -18.62 -20.77 -40.22
N LEU A 379 -19.27 -19.78 -39.57
CA LEU A 379 -18.57 -18.67 -38.94
C LEU A 379 -17.94 -19.13 -37.64
N GLY A 380 -16.76 -18.57 -37.34
CA GLY A 380 -16.01 -18.82 -36.10
C GLY A 380 -15.77 -17.56 -35.30
N LEU A 381 -15.80 -17.68 -33.97
CA LEU A 381 -15.45 -16.60 -33.07
C LEU A 381 -14.19 -16.98 -32.29
N ARG A 382 -13.11 -16.19 -32.44
CA ARG A 382 -11.83 -16.43 -31.80
C ARG A 382 -11.11 -15.12 -31.41
N LYS A 383 -10.06 -15.23 -30.62
CA LYS A 383 -9.13 -14.10 -30.45
C LYS A 383 -8.40 -13.82 -31.74
N TRP A 384 -8.13 -12.52 -31.96
CA TRP A 384 -7.33 -12.12 -33.12
C TRP A 384 -5.89 -12.64 -33.00
N ARG A 385 -5.25 -12.82 -34.16
CA ARG A 385 -3.87 -13.28 -34.32
C ARG A 385 -3.04 -12.19 -35.04
N GLN A 386 -1.72 -12.22 -34.85
CA GLN A 386 -0.83 -11.16 -35.39
C GLN A 386 -0.92 -10.98 -36.92
N LYS A 387 -1.27 -12.03 -37.63
CA LYS A 387 -1.39 -12.02 -39.10
C LYS A 387 -2.78 -11.65 -39.62
N ASP A 388 -3.74 -11.49 -38.74
CA ASP A 388 -5.13 -11.19 -39.11
C ASP A 388 -5.24 -9.84 -39.82
N ARG A 389 -6.04 -9.83 -40.89
CA ARG A 389 -6.30 -8.68 -41.73
C ARG A 389 -7.79 -8.54 -41.98
N ILE A 390 -8.23 -7.30 -42.18
CA ILE A 390 -9.56 -6.98 -42.69
C ILE A 390 -9.42 -6.41 -44.10
N ARG A 391 -10.41 -6.68 -44.95
CA ARG A 391 -10.51 -6.12 -46.29
C ARG A 391 -11.12 -4.71 -46.20
N LEU A 392 -10.55 -3.78 -46.94
CA LEU A 392 -11.03 -2.40 -47.05
C LEU A 392 -11.82 -2.18 -48.32
N LYS A 393 -12.64 -1.11 -48.39
CA LYS A 393 -13.48 -0.75 -49.56
C LYS A 393 -12.69 -0.60 -50.87
N ASN A 394 -11.43 -0.21 -50.78
CA ASN A 394 -10.53 -0.04 -51.93
C ASN A 394 -9.83 -1.36 -52.35
N GLY A 395 -10.23 -2.51 -51.82
CA GLY A 395 -9.65 -3.81 -52.12
C GLY A 395 -8.36 -4.13 -51.36
N HIS A 396 -7.75 -3.16 -50.66
CA HIS A 396 -6.57 -3.41 -49.84
C HIS A 396 -6.90 -4.09 -48.51
N HIS A 397 -5.87 -4.66 -47.90
CA HIS A 397 -6.00 -5.29 -46.58
C HIS A 397 -5.28 -4.47 -45.51
N GLN A 398 -5.91 -4.33 -44.33
CA GLN A 398 -5.33 -3.69 -43.16
C GLN A 398 -5.16 -4.72 -42.03
N LEU A 399 -3.97 -4.74 -41.38
CA LEU A 399 -3.76 -5.60 -40.24
C LEU A 399 -4.71 -5.21 -39.10
N VAL A 400 -5.31 -6.21 -38.43
CA VAL A 400 -6.15 -6.03 -37.24
C VAL A 400 -5.39 -5.27 -36.18
N LYS A 401 -4.09 -5.61 -35.96
CA LYS A 401 -3.20 -4.90 -35.05
C LYS A 401 -3.17 -3.39 -35.32
N ARG A 402 -3.09 -2.99 -36.59
CA ARG A 402 -3.04 -1.58 -37.00
C ARG A 402 -4.36 -0.87 -36.67
N VAL A 403 -5.49 -1.51 -36.97
CA VAL A 403 -6.82 -0.97 -36.61
C VAL A 403 -6.94 -0.71 -35.14
N LEU A 404 -6.49 -1.67 -34.30
CA LEU A 404 -6.54 -1.54 -32.85
C LEU A 404 -5.63 -0.44 -32.31
N ILE A 405 -4.47 -0.22 -32.92
CA ILE A 405 -3.55 0.88 -32.57
C ILE A 405 -4.13 2.22 -32.97
N ASP A 406 -4.63 2.34 -34.22
CA ASP A 406 -5.21 3.58 -34.72
C ASP A 406 -6.43 4.03 -33.92
N GLN A 407 -7.19 3.09 -33.39
CA GLN A 407 -8.30 3.33 -32.44
C GLN A 407 -7.85 3.50 -30.97
N LYS A 408 -6.54 3.58 -30.71
CA LYS A 408 -5.97 3.78 -29.36
C LYS A 408 -6.43 2.75 -28.32
N VAL A 409 -6.65 1.50 -28.74
CA VAL A 409 -7.07 0.41 -27.84
C VAL A 409 -5.91 0.05 -26.92
N PRO A 410 -6.10 0.00 -25.58
CA PRO A 410 -5.06 -0.41 -24.65
C PRO A 410 -4.55 -1.82 -24.90
N GLN A 411 -3.26 -2.08 -24.70
CA GLN A 411 -2.61 -3.39 -25.00
C GLN A 411 -3.37 -4.56 -24.41
N LYS A 412 -3.76 -4.48 -23.13
CA LYS A 412 -4.49 -5.53 -22.42
C LYS A 412 -5.84 -5.87 -23.06
N GLN A 413 -6.53 -4.85 -23.61
CA GLN A 413 -7.78 -5.05 -24.33
C GLN A 413 -7.52 -5.59 -25.73
N ARG A 414 -6.41 -5.18 -26.38
CA ARG A 414 -6.00 -5.76 -27.68
C ARG A 414 -5.76 -7.26 -27.56
N ASP A 415 -5.09 -7.72 -26.51
CA ASP A 415 -4.79 -9.14 -26.27
C ASP A 415 -6.05 -9.99 -26.03
N GLN A 416 -7.15 -9.36 -25.65
CA GLN A 416 -8.46 -10.01 -25.45
C GLN A 416 -9.43 -9.81 -26.63
N GLN A 417 -9.06 -9.00 -27.63
CA GLN A 417 -9.95 -8.65 -28.73
C GLN A 417 -10.44 -9.89 -29.49
N MET A 418 -11.74 -10.02 -29.61
CA MET A 418 -12.39 -11.08 -30.39
C MET A 418 -12.58 -10.64 -31.84
N VAL A 419 -12.48 -11.60 -32.77
CA VAL A 419 -12.80 -11.45 -34.17
C VAL A 419 -13.76 -12.54 -34.61
N LEU A 420 -14.69 -12.17 -35.48
CA LEU A 420 -15.54 -13.11 -36.23
C LEU A 420 -14.80 -13.45 -37.53
N VAL A 421 -14.65 -14.74 -37.79
CA VAL A 421 -13.98 -15.25 -38.99
C VAL A 421 -14.90 -16.18 -39.76
N ASP A 422 -14.64 -16.31 -41.06
CA ASP A 422 -15.32 -17.28 -41.94
C ASP A 422 -14.63 -18.67 -41.88
N ALA A 423 -15.12 -19.61 -42.65
CA ALA A 423 -14.60 -20.99 -42.76
C ALA A 423 -13.14 -21.05 -43.26
N HIS A 424 -12.65 -20.00 -43.94
CA HIS A 424 -11.27 -19.88 -44.44
C HIS A 424 -10.35 -19.17 -43.44
N ASP A 425 -10.83 -18.91 -42.19
CA ASP A 425 -10.13 -18.16 -41.12
C ASP A 425 -9.87 -16.70 -41.47
N GLU A 426 -10.61 -16.12 -42.47
CA GLU A 426 -10.55 -14.70 -42.82
C GLU A 426 -11.43 -13.84 -41.89
N VAL A 427 -10.93 -12.68 -41.44
CA VAL A 427 -11.66 -11.83 -40.51
C VAL A 427 -12.81 -11.10 -41.18
N VAL A 428 -14.02 -11.45 -40.77
CA VAL A 428 -15.28 -10.80 -41.18
C VAL A 428 -15.55 -9.54 -40.39
N TRP A 429 -15.25 -9.58 -39.07
CA TRP A 429 -15.52 -8.48 -38.17
C TRP A 429 -14.55 -8.45 -36.97
N ILE A 430 -14.00 -7.28 -36.69
CA ILE A 430 -13.36 -7.02 -35.42
C ILE A 430 -14.48 -6.59 -34.48
N VAL A 431 -14.83 -7.45 -33.54
CA VAL A 431 -16.01 -7.29 -32.65
C VAL A 431 -16.01 -5.90 -31.98
N ASN A 432 -17.14 -5.19 -32.05
CA ASN A 432 -17.36 -3.82 -31.58
C ASN A 432 -16.49 -2.73 -32.21
N ARG A 433 -15.84 -2.99 -33.35
CA ARG A 433 -14.90 -2.02 -33.94
C ARG A 433 -15.02 -1.80 -35.42
N LYS A 434 -14.71 -2.77 -36.25
CA LYS A 434 -14.61 -2.57 -37.70
C LYS A 434 -14.97 -3.85 -38.44
N TRP A 435 -15.81 -3.68 -39.44
CA TRP A 435 -16.18 -4.73 -40.40
C TRP A 435 -15.19 -4.81 -41.54
N SER A 436 -14.95 -6.02 -42.06
CA SER A 436 -14.38 -6.23 -43.38
C SER A 436 -15.37 -5.77 -44.45
N TRP A 437 -14.85 -5.24 -45.51
CA TRP A 437 -15.67 -4.86 -46.65
C TRP A 437 -15.94 -6.09 -47.52
N PHE A 438 -17.22 -6.38 -47.75
CA PHE A 438 -17.69 -7.39 -48.70
C PHE A 438 -18.47 -6.70 -49.81
N GLU A 439 -18.08 -6.99 -51.07
CA GLU A 439 -18.73 -6.43 -52.22
C GLU A 439 -20.01 -7.21 -52.47
N ARG A 440 -21.14 -6.54 -52.68
CA ARG A 440 -22.38 -7.21 -53.09
C ARG A 440 -22.17 -7.77 -54.49
N PRO A 441 -22.36 -9.11 -54.72
CA PRO A 441 -22.21 -9.67 -56.07
C PRO A 441 -23.20 -9.03 -57.03
N THR A 442 -22.73 -8.67 -58.24
CA THR A 442 -23.55 -8.07 -59.29
C THR A 442 -24.45 -9.10 -59.95
N ASP A 443 -24.01 -10.38 -59.97
CA ASP A 443 -24.78 -11.51 -60.47
C ASP A 443 -25.20 -12.40 -59.34
N TYR A 444 -26.53 -12.59 -59.18
CA TYR A 444 -27.12 -13.49 -58.21
C TYR A 444 -26.83 -14.96 -58.62
N GLN A 445 -25.62 -15.43 -58.30
CA GLN A 445 -25.36 -16.87 -58.35
C GLN A 445 -25.92 -17.51 -57.07
N GLN A 446 -26.50 -18.71 -57.19
CA GLN A 446 -27.13 -19.49 -56.12
C GLN A 446 -26.21 -19.80 -54.92
N THR A 447 -24.97 -19.35 -54.95
CA THR A 447 -23.90 -19.63 -53.95
C THR A 447 -23.68 -18.55 -52.91
N TRP A 448 -24.35 -17.37 -53.02
CA TRP A 448 -24.20 -16.26 -52.06
C TRP A 448 -25.47 -16.06 -51.24
N HIS A 449 -25.32 -15.93 -49.95
CA HIS A 449 -26.43 -15.76 -49.01
C HIS A 449 -26.26 -14.47 -48.19
N PRO A 450 -27.33 -13.69 -47.98
CA PRO A 450 -27.28 -12.61 -47.02
C PRO A 450 -27.17 -13.21 -45.61
N CYS A 451 -26.16 -12.80 -44.85
CA CYS A 451 -25.98 -13.13 -43.45
C CYS A 451 -26.31 -11.90 -42.60
N PHE A 452 -27.28 -12.02 -41.74
CA PHE A 452 -27.65 -10.96 -40.80
C PHE A 452 -27.04 -11.26 -39.43
N ILE A 453 -26.31 -10.29 -38.91
CA ILE A 453 -25.68 -10.42 -37.58
C ILE A 453 -26.36 -9.40 -36.68
N GLY A 454 -27.15 -9.93 -35.73
CA GLY A 454 -27.82 -9.13 -34.72
C GLY A 454 -26.89 -8.89 -33.52
N ILE A 455 -26.85 -7.65 -33.07
CA ILE A 455 -26.02 -7.23 -31.92
C ILE A 455 -26.94 -6.64 -30.86
N LYS A 456 -26.92 -7.18 -29.66
CA LYS A 456 -27.65 -6.68 -28.51
C LYS A 456 -26.67 -6.16 -27.45
N ASN A 457 -26.71 -4.89 -27.13
CA ASN A 457 -25.92 -4.32 -26.04
C ASN A 457 -26.49 -4.75 -24.68
N LYS A 458 -25.62 -5.09 -23.75
CA LYS A 458 -26.02 -5.28 -22.37
C LYS A 458 -26.56 -3.95 -21.81
N GLU A 459 -27.83 -3.88 -21.40
CA GLU A 459 -28.35 -2.73 -20.70
C GLU A 459 -27.42 -2.38 -19.50
N LYS A 460 -26.97 -1.14 -19.46
CA LYS A 460 -26.43 -0.58 -18.23
C LYS A 460 -27.58 -0.63 -17.21
N LYS A 461 -27.52 -1.52 -16.21
CA LYS A 461 -28.36 -1.38 -15.03
C LYS A 461 -28.09 0.01 -14.46
N VAL A 462 -29.01 0.91 -14.67
CA VAL A 462 -29.12 2.16 -13.92
C VAL A 462 -29.53 1.69 -12.53
N ASN A 463 -28.62 1.73 -11.57
CA ASN A 463 -28.98 1.64 -10.15
C ASN A 463 -29.62 2.99 -9.80
N GLU A 464 -30.92 2.96 -9.55
CA GLU A 464 -31.62 3.94 -8.75
C GLU A 464 -31.14 3.93 -7.31
#